data_a65adfd9c87b6d207837bf9ed38fd54c
#
_entry.id   a65adfd9c87b6d207837bf9ed38fd54c
#
_cell.length_a   1.000
_cell.length_b   1.000
_cell.length_c   1.000
_cell.angle_alpha   90.00
_cell.angle_beta   90.00
_cell.angle_gamma   90.00
#
_symmetry.space_group_name_H-M   'P 1'
#
loop_
_entity.id
_entity.type
_entity.pdbx_description
1 polymer ?
#
loop_
_entity_poly.entity_id
_entity_poly.type
_entity_poly.pdbx_seq_one_letter_code
_entity_poly.pdbx_strand_id
1 'polypeptide(L)'
;EPTILRATGGVHPLDVTFIDDEDLVTPWKREGASTKRLVGPMPKSLTVTLANLIYFEKAQLPQALANRLIRLAAFQNPEFYKAQAMRMSVWDKPRVIGNAQNYPQHIALPRGCLDAVSGLLRANGIACDLRDERFNGEPIDVLFVGTLRPDQEAAVAGMLHHDAGVLCAPTAFGKTVTAAAMV
;
A
#
# COMPACT_ATOMS: atom_id res chain seq x y z
N GLU A 1 1.97 -0.94 -24.15
CA GLU A 1 1.85 0.38 -23.52
C GLU A 1 0.78 0.25 -22.47
N PRO A 2 1.07 0.56 -21.21
CA PRO A 2 0.00 0.66 -20.24
C PRO A 2 -0.97 1.69 -20.78
N THR A 3 -2.23 1.31 -20.90
CA THR A 3 -3.30 2.26 -21.24
C THR A 3 -3.40 3.21 -20.05
N ILE A 4 -2.58 4.25 -20.14
CA ILE A 4 -2.61 5.29 -19.15
C ILE A 4 -3.93 5.97 -19.36
N LEU A 5 -4.76 5.75 -18.41
CA LEU A 5 -5.98 6.49 -18.27
C LEU A 5 -5.59 7.95 -18.19
N ARG A 6 -5.58 8.58 -19.34
CA ARG A 6 -5.51 10.02 -19.41
C ARG A 6 -6.80 10.54 -18.78
N ALA A 7 -6.74 10.74 -17.49
CA ALA A 7 -7.77 11.46 -16.75
C ALA A 7 -7.90 12.92 -17.21
N THR A 8 -7.34 13.22 -18.38
CA THR A 8 -7.27 14.56 -18.94
C THR A 8 -8.56 15.07 -19.55
N GLY A 9 -9.57 14.21 -19.65
CA GLY A 9 -10.77 14.63 -20.36
C GLY A 9 -12.01 14.64 -19.49
N GLY A 10 -12.02 15.20 -18.32
CA GLY A 10 -13.30 15.27 -17.64
C GLY A 10 -13.29 15.22 -16.12
N VAL A 11 -12.24 15.67 -15.53
CA VAL A 11 -12.27 15.97 -14.09
C VAL A 11 -13.21 17.14 -13.91
N HIS A 12 -14.40 16.85 -13.42
CA HIS A 12 -15.37 17.88 -13.08
C HIS A 12 -14.75 18.80 -12.00
N PRO A 13 -14.94 20.13 -12.04
CA PRO A 13 -14.40 21.04 -11.03
C PRO A 13 -14.73 20.64 -9.58
N LEU A 14 -15.85 19.94 -9.36
CA LEU A 14 -16.23 19.40 -8.05
C LEU A 14 -15.39 18.19 -7.62
N ASP A 15 -14.66 17.58 -8.53
CA ASP A 15 -13.79 16.44 -8.27
C ASP A 15 -12.41 16.86 -7.75
N VAL A 16 -12.09 18.15 -7.82
CA VAL A 16 -10.79 18.73 -7.41
C VAL A 16 -10.56 18.66 -5.90
N THR A 17 -11.60 18.55 -5.09
CA THR A 17 -11.48 18.48 -3.62
C THR A 17 -10.76 17.22 -3.12
N PHE A 18 -10.62 16.18 -3.96
CA PHE A 18 -9.95 14.92 -3.62
C PHE A 18 -8.72 14.64 -4.46
N ILE A 19 -8.40 15.51 -5.42
CA ILE A 19 -7.23 15.38 -6.26
C ILE A 19 -6.17 16.33 -5.69
N ASP A 20 -5.13 15.77 -5.07
CA ASP A 20 -3.91 16.53 -4.80
C ASP A 20 -3.23 16.82 -6.14
N ASP A 21 -2.46 17.91 -6.23
CA ASP A 21 -1.60 18.22 -7.40
C ASP A 21 -0.72 17.02 -7.78
N GLU A 22 -0.42 16.13 -6.83
CA GLU A 22 0.29 14.87 -7.05
C GLU A 22 -0.52 13.89 -7.92
N ASP A 23 -1.86 13.94 -7.90
CA ASP A 23 -2.70 13.07 -8.73
C ASP A 23 -2.74 13.51 -10.20
N LEU A 24 -2.32 14.74 -10.47
CA LEU A 24 -2.15 15.27 -11.83
C LEU A 24 -0.83 14.85 -12.46
N VAL A 25 0.13 14.37 -11.66
CA VAL A 25 1.41 13.86 -12.15
C VAL A 25 1.21 12.44 -12.68
N THR A 26 1.76 12.18 -13.84
CA THR A 26 1.75 10.85 -14.47
C THR A 26 2.30 9.81 -13.48
N PRO A 27 1.61 8.65 -13.29
CA PRO A 27 1.95 7.69 -12.24
C PRO A 27 3.41 7.24 -12.21
N TRP A 28 4.06 7.15 -13.38
CA TRP A 28 5.47 6.76 -13.51
C TRP A 28 6.48 7.89 -13.24
N LYS A 29 6.02 9.12 -13.07
CA LYS A 29 6.82 10.28 -12.67
C LYS A 29 6.60 10.68 -11.22
N ARG A 30 5.76 9.95 -10.49
CA ARG A 30 5.55 10.21 -9.07
C ARG A 30 6.82 9.81 -8.33
N GLU A 31 7.61 10.79 -7.96
CA GLU A 31 8.56 10.63 -6.86
C GLU A 31 7.73 10.26 -5.64
N GLY A 32 8.13 9.19 -4.96
CA GLY A 32 7.35 8.54 -3.89
C GLY A 32 6.54 9.52 -3.04
N ALA A 33 5.29 9.22 -2.80
CA ALA A 33 4.17 10.02 -2.29
C ALA A 33 4.38 10.83 -1.00
N SER A 34 5.59 11.26 -0.68
CA SER A 34 5.96 11.61 0.68
C SER A 34 6.72 12.91 0.89
N THR A 35 7.02 13.67 -0.14
CA THR A 35 7.96 14.80 0.04
C THR A 35 7.35 16.12 0.50
N LYS A 36 6.04 16.29 0.46
CA LYS A 36 5.42 17.51 0.98
C LYS A 36 5.33 17.48 2.50
N ARG A 37 6.05 18.41 3.15
CA ARG A 37 5.91 18.63 4.59
C ARG A 37 4.47 18.99 4.94
N LEU A 38 3.96 18.33 5.96
CA LEU A 38 2.65 18.63 6.52
C LEU A 38 2.71 19.96 7.28
N VAL A 39 1.66 20.76 7.14
CA VAL A 39 1.52 22.04 7.84
C VAL A 39 0.74 21.82 9.14
N GLY A 40 1.28 22.30 10.25
CA GLY A 40 0.63 22.23 11.56
C GLY A 40 1.51 21.61 12.64
N PRO A 41 1.01 21.53 13.87
CA PRO A 41 1.73 20.91 14.96
C PRO A 41 1.84 19.41 14.74
N MET A 42 3.10 18.91 14.66
CA MET A 42 3.41 17.49 14.50
C MET A 42 3.99 16.92 15.78
N PRO A 43 3.72 15.66 16.12
CA PRO A 43 4.35 15.00 17.25
C PRO A 43 5.84 14.80 16.98
N LYS A 44 6.65 14.83 18.02
CA LYS A 44 8.10 14.56 17.91
C LYS A 44 8.37 13.06 17.63
N SER A 45 7.53 12.21 18.15
CA SER A 45 7.59 10.75 17.96
C SER A 45 6.19 10.18 17.80
N LEU A 46 6.09 9.08 17.11
CA LEU A 46 4.85 8.33 16.91
C LEU A 46 5.11 6.85 17.10
N THR A 47 4.33 6.21 17.96
CA THR A 47 4.35 4.76 18.12
C THR A 47 3.58 4.11 16.98
N VAL A 48 4.22 3.18 16.30
CA VAL A 48 3.68 2.42 15.17
C VAL A 48 3.73 0.94 15.52
N THR A 49 2.58 0.31 15.65
CA THR A 49 2.51 -1.13 15.95
C THR A 49 2.36 -1.91 14.66
N LEU A 50 3.33 -2.77 14.38
CA LEU A 50 3.34 -3.68 13.25
C LEU A 50 2.86 -5.06 13.71
N ALA A 51 1.66 -5.46 13.24
CA ALA A 51 1.09 -6.77 13.51
C ALA A 51 0.55 -7.38 12.19
N ASN A 52 -0.68 -7.86 12.15
CA ASN A 52 -1.35 -8.23 10.89
C ASN A 52 -1.54 -7.03 9.94
N LEU A 53 -1.65 -5.82 10.49
CA LEU A 53 -1.64 -4.53 9.82
C LEU A 53 -0.65 -3.59 10.54
N ILE A 54 -0.52 -2.36 10.05
CA ILE A 54 0.22 -1.28 10.70
C ILE A 54 -0.78 -0.42 11.45
N TYR A 55 -0.69 -0.36 12.77
CA TYR A 55 -1.63 0.36 13.62
C TYR A 55 -1.05 1.66 14.15
N PHE A 56 -1.89 2.68 14.17
CA PHE A 56 -1.63 4.02 14.70
C PHE A 56 -2.70 4.39 15.69
N GLU A 57 -2.32 4.84 16.87
CA GLU A 57 -3.25 5.32 17.88
C GLU A 57 -3.76 6.72 17.53
N LYS A 58 -5.06 6.90 17.41
CA LYS A 58 -5.69 8.17 16.99
C LYS A 58 -5.40 9.33 17.94
N ALA A 59 -5.27 9.05 19.23
CA ALA A 59 -4.97 10.07 20.23
C ALA A 59 -3.63 10.79 19.97
N GLN A 60 -2.70 10.12 19.30
CA GLN A 60 -1.38 10.68 18.96
C GLN A 60 -1.33 11.32 17.57
N LEU A 61 -2.41 11.22 16.79
CA LEU A 61 -2.43 11.62 15.39
C LEU A 61 -3.09 12.99 15.19
N PRO A 62 -2.35 14.04 14.79
CA PRO A 62 -2.95 15.22 14.20
C PRO A 62 -3.76 14.87 12.95
N GLN A 63 -4.87 15.55 12.72
CA GLN A 63 -5.78 15.24 11.61
C GLN A 63 -5.08 15.26 10.24
N ALA A 64 -4.15 16.20 10.02
CA ALA A 64 -3.40 16.29 8.79
C ALA A 64 -2.54 15.02 8.53
N LEU A 65 -1.88 14.51 9.59
CA LEU A 65 -1.09 13.28 9.52
C LEU A 65 -1.99 12.05 9.31
N ALA A 66 -3.11 11.97 10.03
CA ALA A 66 -4.08 10.89 9.88
C ALA A 66 -4.61 10.80 8.42
N ASN A 67 -5.02 11.93 7.85
CA ASN A 67 -5.48 11.99 6.46
C ASN A 67 -4.38 11.55 5.48
N ARG A 68 -3.14 11.94 5.71
CA ARG A 68 -2.03 11.55 4.84
C ARG A 68 -1.71 10.07 4.94
N LEU A 69 -1.74 9.50 6.15
CA LEU A 69 -1.58 8.05 6.37
C LEU A 69 -2.66 7.26 5.63
N ILE A 70 -3.93 7.64 5.75
CA ILE A 70 -5.04 6.98 5.05
C ILE A 70 -4.82 7.01 3.53
N ARG A 71 -4.32 8.11 3.00
CA ARG A 71 -4.02 8.23 1.56
C ARG A 71 -2.90 7.33 1.07
N LEU A 72 -1.94 6.93 1.93
CA LEU A 72 -0.90 5.97 1.54
C LEU A 72 -1.49 4.60 1.17
N ALA A 73 -2.63 4.24 1.75
CA ALA A 73 -3.34 3.00 1.48
C ALA A 73 -4.51 3.20 0.49
N ALA A 74 -4.51 4.27 -0.28
CA ALA A 74 -5.57 4.59 -1.22
C ALA A 74 -5.01 4.78 -2.64
N PHE A 75 -5.77 4.34 -3.64
CA PHE A 75 -5.41 4.50 -5.04
C PHE A 75 -6.66 4.72 -5.91
N GLN A 76 -6.44 5.32 -7.08
CA GLN A 76 -7.50 5.55 -8.05
C GLN A 76 -8.01 4.22 -8.60
N ASN A 77 -9.35 4.07 -8.68
CA ASN A 77 -9.97 2.86 -9.20
C ASN A 77 -9.88 2.82 -10.74
N PRO A 78 -9.09 1.91 -11.34
CA PRO A 78 -8.95 1.83 -12.79
C PRO A 78 -10.27 1.54 -13.51
N GLU A 79 -11.17 0.76 -12.89
CA GLU A 79 -12.47 0.42 -13.47
C GLU A 79 -13.40 1.62 -13.57
N PHE A 80 -13.36 2.51 -12.57
CA PHE A 80 -14.12 3.76 -12.61
C PHE A 80 -13.70 4.59 -13.83
N TYR A 81 -12.41 4.85 -13.97
CA TYR A 81 -11.89 5.69 -15.05
C TYR A 81 -12.05 5.03 -16.43
N LYS A 82 -11.94 3.70 -16.49
CA LYS A 82 -12.21 2.96 -17.73
C LYS A 82 -13.68 3.09 -18.15
N ALA A 83 -14.61 2.89 -17.23
CA ALA A 83 -16.04 3.04 -17.52
C ALA A 83 -16.39 4.48 -17.91
N GLN A 84 -15.83 5.47 -17.21
CA GLN A 84 -15.99 6.88 -17.51
C GLN A 84 -15.48 7.22 -18.92
N ALA A 85 -14.29 6.74 -19.30
CA ALA A 85 -13.72 6.93 -20.64
C ALA A 85 -14.59 6.31 -21.74
N MET A 86 -15.25 5.19 -21.45
CA MET A 86 -16.20 4.52 -22.35
C MET A 86 -17.63 5.11 -22.30
N ARG A 87 -17.85 6.18 -21.52
CA ARG A 87 -19.17 6.78 -21.28
C ARG A 87 -20.20 5.79 -20.73
N MET A 88 -19.74 4.80 -19.97
CA MET A 88 -20.56 3.83 -19.27
C MET A 88 -20.94 4.35 -17.88
N SER A 89 -21.98 3.74 -17.28
CA SER A 89 -22.38 4.06 -15.91
C SER A 89 -21.25 3.78 -14.91
N VAL A 90 -21.05 4.69 -13.97
CA VAL A 90 -20.03 4.60 -12.91
C VAL A 90 -20.62 4.64 -11.50
N TRP A 91 -21.96 4.61 -11.41
CA TRP A 91 -22.68 4.79 -10.14
C TRP A 91 -22.32 3.74 -9.06
N ASP A 92 -21.96 2.54 -9.50
CA ASP A 92 -21.60 1.40 -8.65
C ASP A 92 -20.07 1.28 -8.39
N LYS A 93 -19.27 2.20 -8.94
CA LYS A 93 -17.82 2.16 -8.88
C LYS A 93 -17.26 3.33 -8.08
N PRO A 94 -16.63 3.08 -6.94
CA PRO A 94 -15.96 4.16 -6.21
C PRO A 94 -14.78 4.67 -7.04
N ARG A 95 -14.53 5.98 -6.99
CA ARG A 95 -13.40 6.61 -7.69
C ARG A 95 -12.06 6.24 -7.08
N VAL A 96 -12.04 6.10 -5.77
CA VAL A 96 -10.86 5.77 -4.97
C VAL A 96 -11.13 4.50 -4.20
N ILE A 97 -10.20 3.57 -4.27
CA ILE A 97 -10.18 2.36 -3.45
C ILE A 97 -9.28 2.65 -2.26
N GLY A 98 -9.85 2.59 -1.05
CA GLY A 98 -9.12 2.77 0.20
C GLY A 98 -9.00 1.45 0.95
N ASN A 99 -7.78 1.09 1.33
CA ASN A 99 -7.48 -0.12 2.09
C ASN A 99 -7.14 0.18 3.55
N ALA A 100 -7.20 1.44 3.96
CA ALA A 100 -7.07 1.82 5.36
C ALA A 100 -8.33 1.38 6.14
N GLN A 101 -8.12 0.84 7.34
CA GLN A 101 -9.20 0.48 8.25
C GLN A 101 -9.30 1.49 9.37
N ASN A 102 -10.51 1.88 9.70
CA ASN A 102 -10.79 2.88 10.71
C ASN A 102 -11.47 2.24 11.92
N TYR A 103 -10.70 1.98 12.97
CA TYR A 103 -11.20 1.47 14.25
C TYR A 103 -11.54 2.63 15.20
N PRO A 104 -12.29 2.40 16.29
CA PRO A 104 -12.65 3.46 17.23
C PRO A 104 -11.44 4.25 17.75
N GLN A 105 -10.36 3.59 18.12
CA GLN A 105 -9.16 4.21 18.70
C GLN A 105 -7.92 4.15 17.80
N HIS A 106 -7.96 3.42 16.68
CA HIS A 106 -6.83 3.20 15.81
C HIS A 106 -7.18 3.44 14.34
N ILE A 107 -6.15 3.79 13.56
CA ILE A 107 -6.15 3.68 12.10
C ILE A 107 -5.19 2.55 11.76
N ALA A 108 -5.59 1.68 10.84
CA ALA A 108 -4.74 0.59 10.41
C ALA A 108 -4.52 0.64 8.89
N LEU A 109 -3.29 0.36 8.48
CA LEU A 109 -2.86 0.31 7.09
C LEU A 109 -2.33 -1.08 6.74
N PRO A 110 -2.41 -1.51 5.48
CA PRO A 110 -1.75 -2.73 5.01
C PRO A 110 -0.24 -2.71 5.28
N ARG A 111 0.36 -3.85 5.63
CA ARG A 111 1.80 -3.96 5.91
C ARG A 111 2.71 -3.47 4.78
N GLY A 112 2.28 -3.64 3.52
CA GLY A 112 3.00 -3.13 2.36
C GLY A 112 3.18 -1.61 2.31
N CYS A 113 2.50 -0.86 3.18
CA CYS A 113 2.68 0.59 3.30
C CYS A 113 3.83 1.00 4.25
N LEU A 114 4.55 0.06 4.89
CA LEU A 114 5.52 0.36 5.95
C LEU A 114 6.63 1.31 5.49
N ASP A 115 7.18 1.08 4.31
CA ASP A 115 8.24 1.94 3.75
C ASP A 115 7.73 3.35 3.46
N ALA A 116 6.52 3.44 2.89
CA ALA A 116 5.88 4.72 2.62
C ALA A 116 5.55 5.49 3.93
N VAL A 117 5.10 4.79 4.96
CA VAL A 117 4.89 5.35 6.31
C VAL A 117 6.20 5.87 6.89
N SER A 118 7.25 5.05 6.88
CA SER A 118 8.57 5.42 7.40
C SER A 118 9.13 6.64 6.67
N GLY A 119 8.98 6.68 5.34
CA GLY A 119 9.35 7.82 4.51
C GLY A 119 8.57 9.08 4.86
N LEU A 120 7.25 8.97 5.04
CA LEU A 120 6.39 10.09 5.44
C LEU A 120 6.79 10.66 6.81
N LEU A 121 6.97 9.81 7.80
CA LEU A 121 7.35 10.24 9.15
C LEU A 121 8.72 10.94 9.14
N ARG A 122 9.71 10.35 8.46
CA ARG A 122 11.05 10.92 8.30
C ARG A 122 11.02 12.29 7.61
N ALA A 123 10.25 12.43 6.52
CA ALA A 123 10.11 13.69 5.79
C ALA A 123 9.52 14.81 6.65
N ASN A 124 8.72 14.46 7.67
CA ASN A 124 8.11 15.41 8.60
C ASN A 124 8.88 15.56 9.93
N GLY A 125 10.03 14.90 10.06
CA GLY A 125 10.87 14.99 11.27
C GLY A 125 10.25 14.28 12.49
N ILE A 126 9.38 13.28 12.25
CA ILE A 126 8.71 12.49 13.30
C ILE A 126 9.52 11.23 13.53
N ALA A 127 9.98 11.00 14.75
CA ALA A 127 10.63 9.75 15.12
C ALA A 127 9.61 8.61 15.14
N CYS A 128 9.95 7.50 14.46
CA CYS A 128 9.11 6.31 14.42
C CYS A 128 9.56 5.35 15.52
N ASP A 129 8.68 5.11 16.51
CA ASP A 129 8.85 4.05 17.52
C ASP A 129 8.09 2.82 17.03
N LEU A 130 8.80 1.94 16.30
CA LEU A 130 8.22 0.73 15.71
C LEU A 130 8.17 -0.39 16.75
N ARG A 131 6.97 -0.83 17.10
CA ARG A 131 6.72 -2.02 17.91
C ARG A 131 6.32 -3.17 17.02
N ASP A 132 7.16 -4.17 16.93
CA ASP A 132 6.87 -5.37 16.17
C ASP A 132 6.13 -6.39 17.05
N GLU A 133 4.84 -6.51 16.79
CA GLU A 133 3.92 -7.45 17.46
C GLU A 133 3.38 -8.48 16.43
N ARG A 134 4.18 -8.78 15.41
CA ARG A 134 3.80 -9.82 14.45
C ARG A 134 3.82 -11.20 15.12
N PHE A 135 2.80 -11.99 14.81
CA PHE A 135 2.78 -13.38 15.21
C PHE A 135 3.77 -14.18 14.33
N ASN A 136 4.77 -14.77 14.97
CA ASN A 136 5.82 -15.50 14.28
C ASN A 136 5.47 -16.97 14.00
N GLY A 137 4.32 -17.45 14.50
CA GLY A 137 3.95 -18.87 14.42
C GLY A 137 4.77 -19.74 15.36
N GLU A 138 4.48 -21.02 15.32
CA GLU A 138 5.29 -22.06 15.98
C GLU A 138 6.21 -22.69 14.94
N PRO A 139 7.48 -23.01 15.31
CA PRO A 139 8.36 -23.74 14.43
C PRO A 139 7.74 -25.10 14.04
N ILE A 140 7.75 -25.42 12.78
CA ILE A 140 7.30 -26.71 12.27
C ILE A 140 8.51 -27.49 11.73
N ASP A 141 8.59 -28.78 12.04
CA ASP A 141 9.62 -29.66 11.51
C ASP A 141 9.10 -30.30 10.22
N VAL A 142 9.30 -29.63 9.12
CA VAL A 142 8.89 -30.08 7.79
C VAL A 142 10.05 -29.98 6.81
N LEU A 143 10.06 -30.87 5.82
CA LEU A 143 11.03 -30.88 4.74
C LEU A 143 10.27 -30.80 3.41
N PHE A 144 10.64 -29.85 2.58
CA PHE A 144 10.15 -29.83 1.21
C PHE A 144 10.77 -30.98 0.40
N VAL A 145 9.97 -31.93 -0.01
CA VAL A 145 10.39 -33.06 -0.86
C VAL A 145 9.92 -32.78 -2.29
N GLY A 146 10.82 -32.31 -3.12
CA GLY A 146 10.53 -31.99 -4.52
C GLY A 146 11.70 -31.31 -5.20
N THR A 147 11.63 -31.23 -6.53
CA THR A 147 12.60 -30.47 -7.33
C THR A 147 11.92 -29.26 -7.94
N LEU A 148 12.44 -28.09 -7.61
CA LEU A 148 12.00 -26.85 -8.23
C LEU A 148 12.64 -26.69 -9.61
N ARG A 149 11.92 -26.06 -10.51
CA ARG A 149 12.52 -25.59 -11.76
C ARG A 149 13.36 -24.33 -11.48
N PRO A 150 14.33 -23.99 -12.36
CA PRO A 150 15.19 -22.80 -12.14
C PRO A 150 14.42 -21.49 -11.96
N ASP A 151 13.30 -21.32 -12.67
CA ASP A 151 12.41 -20.18 -12.55
C ASP A 151 11.67 -20.11 -11.20
N GLN A 152 11.32 -21.28 -10.65
CA GLN A 152 10.72 -21.41 -9.32
C GLN A 152 11.75 -21.20 -8.21
N GLU A 153 12.97 -21.70 -8.35
CA GLU A 153 14.08 -21.47 -7.41
C GLU A 153 14.39 -19.98 -7.30
N ALA A 154 14.51 -19.30 -8.45
CA ALA A 154 14.72 -17.85 -8.48
C ALA A 154 13.57 -17.08 -7.81
N ALA A 155 12.31 -17.51 -8.00
CA ALA A 155 11.16 -16.90 -7.38
C ALA A 155 11.17 -17.11 -5.85
N VAL A 156 11.46 -18.31 -5.35
CA VAL A 156 11.59 -18.60 -3.91
C VAL A 156 12.70 -17.74 -3.31
N ALA A 157 13.89 -17.73 -3.89
CA ALA A 157 15.02 -16.94 -3.40
C ALA A 157 14.66 -15.44 -3.34
N GLY A 158 14.04 -14.91 -4.40
CA GLY A 158 13.61 -13.51 -4.45
C GLY A 158 12.55 -13.17 -3.39
N MET A 159 11.58 -14.05 -3.18
CA MET A 159 10.50 -13.82 -2.18
C MET A 159 11.03 -13.88 -0.75
N LEU A 160 11.93 -14.78 -0.43
CA LEU A 160 12.49 -14.97 0.94
C LEU A 160 13.38 -13.80 1.39
N HIS A 161 13.82 -12.93 0.47
CA HIS A 161 14.57 -11.72 0.84
C HIS A 161 13.72 -10.58 1.39
N HIS A 162 12.39 -10.70 1.33
CA HIS A 162 11.46 -9.63 1.68
C HIS A 162 10.38 -10.10 2.64
N ASP A 163 10.03 -9.30 3.62
CA ASP A 163 8.92 -9.56 4.55
C ASP A 163 7.54 -9.54 3.86
N ALA A 164 7.43 -8.88 2.73
CA ALA A 164 6.21 -8.81 1.93
C ALA A 164 6.53 -8.64 0.45
N GLY A 165 5.77 -9.28 -0.42
CA GLY A 165 5.98 -9.20 -1.85
C GLY A 165 4.81 -9.78 -2.64
N VAL A 166 4.85 -9.63 -3.95
CA VAL A 166 3.87 -10.18 -4.88
C VAL A 166 4.59 -10.99 -5.95
N LEU A 167 4.32 -12.28 -6.00
CA LEU A 167 4.77 -13.14 -7.09
C LEU A 167 3.76 -13.08 -8.24
N CYS A 168 4.13 -12.36 -9.30
CA CYS A 168 3.38 -12.34 -10.55
C CYS A 168 3.88 -13.46 -11.45
N ALA A 169 3.09 -14.53 -11.61
CA ALA A 169 3.46 -15.70 -12.38
C ALA A 169 2.29 -16.18 -13.25
N PRO A 170 2.56 -16.70 -14.48
CA PRO A 170 1.53 -17.17 -15.39
C PRO A 170 0.77 -18.39 -14.83
N THR A 171 -0.30 -18.75 -15.51
CA THR A 171 -1.00 -20.03 -15.24
C THR A 171 -0.05 -21.18 -15.47
N ALA A 172 -0.17 -22.23 -14.67
CA ALA A 172 0.69 -23.43 -14.69
C ALA A 172 2.16 -23.20 -14.28
N PHE A 173 2.52 -22.04 -13.75
CA PHE A 173 3.84 -21.79 -13.16
C PHE A 173 4.15 -22.74 -11.99
N GLY A 174 3.13 -23.24 -11.28
CA GLY A 174 3.30 -24.04 -10.07
C GLY A 174 3.42 -23.18 -8.80
N LYS A 175 2.62 -22.13 -8.71
CA LYS A 175 2.59 -21.20 -7.56
C LYS A 175 2.46 -21.92 -6.21
N THR A 176 1.64 -22.98 -6.16
CA THR A 176 1.44 -23.78 -4.95
C THR A 176 2.72 -24.49 -4.52
N VAL A 177 3.46 -25.06 -5.50
CA VAL A 177 4.74 -25.74 -5.24
C VAL A 177 5.78 -24.72 -4.75
N THR A 178 5.85 -23.56 -5.40
CA THR A 178 6.72 -22.47 -5.00
C THR A 178 6.40 -21.99 -3.58
N ALA A 179 5.12 -21.84 -3.24
CA ALA A 179 4.69 -21.46 -1.89
C ALA A 179 5.04 -22.54 -0.85
N ALA A 180 4.86 -23.82 -1.17
CA ALA A 180 5.22 -24.90 -0.27
C ALA A 180 6.73 -25.00 -0.01
N ALA A 181 7.55 -24.58 -0.97
CA ALA A 181 9.00 -24.56 -0.81
C ALA A 181 9.53 -23.36 0.00
N MET A 182 8.66 -22.40 0.34
CA MET A 182 8.99 -21.25 1.20
C MET A 182 8.65 -21.49 2.68
N VAL A 183 7.94 -22.55 2.99
CA VAL A 183 7.58 -22.98 4.35
C VAL A 183 8.70 -23.79 4.98
#